data_afaea233c0e01424781eb4ed0388ce9e
#
_entry.id   afaea233c0e01424781eb4ed0388ce9e
#
_cell.length_a   1.000
_cell.length_b   1.000
_cell.length_c   1.000
_cell.angle_alpha   90.00
_cell.angle_beta   90.00
_cell.angle_gamma   90.00
#
_symmetry.space_group_name_H-M   'P 1'
#
loop_
_entity.id
_entity.type
_entity.pdbx_description
1 polymer ?
#
loop_
_entity_poly.entity_id
_entity_poly.type
_entity_poly.pdbx_seq_one_letter_code
_entity_poly.pdbx_strand_id
1 'polypeptide(L)'
;MSFSELLQWQWSGYSKYHQSRPNLLLHIVLVPAFLAGNVGVVVAVFLRSWVLGVASLAVMAVSMAVQGRSHRHEVNPPEPFTGPANAISRIFLEQWITFPRFVISGGWSRSLQQPPSP
;
A
#
# COMPACT_ATOMS: atom_id res chain seq x y z
N MET A 1 -14.47 8.17 11.33
CA MET A 1 -13.13 8.55 11.80
C MET A 1 -12.65 9.80 11.07
N SER A 2 -12.00 10.70 11.78
CA SER A 2 -11.26 11.76 11.15
C SER A 2 -10.05 11.19 10.40
N PHE A 3 -9.44 12.01 9.57
CA PHE A 3 -8.24 11.63 8.82
C PHE A 3 -7.11 11.22 9.77
N SER A 4 -6.91 12.00 10.83
CA SER A 4 -5.89 11.73 11.85
C SER A 4 -6.16 10.43 12.61
N GLU A 5 -7.40 10.17 12.97
CA GLU A 5 -7.79 8.92 13.64
C GLU A 5 -7.57 7.71 12.74
N LEU A 6 -7.90 7.83 11.45
CA LEU A 6 -7.70 6.76 10.49
C LEU A 6 -6.22 6.45 10.32
N LEU A 7 -5.38 7.47 10.26
CA LEU A 7 -3.93 7.32 10.15
C LEU A 7 -3.35 6.63 11.39
N GLN A 8 -3.78 7.02 12.59
CA GLN A 8 -3.35 6.38 13.83
C GLN A 8 -3.80 4.93 13.92
N TRP A 9 -5.04 4.67 13.53
CA TRP A 9 -5.60 3.33 13.51
C TRP A 9 -4.80 2.41 12.56
N GLN A 10 -4.53 2.90 11.37
CA GLN A 10 -3.77 2.14 10.37
C GLN A 10 -2.36 1.84 10.88
N TRP A 11 -1.68 2.85 11.44
CA TRP A 11 -0.33 2.68 11.96
C TRP A 11 -0.28 1.69 13.12
N SER A 12 -1.21 1.79 14.06
CA SER A 12 -1.21 0.94 15.26
C SER A 12 -1.38 -0.55 14.94
N GLY A 13 -2.08 -0.89 13.85
CA GLY A 13 -2.28 -2.27 13.42
C GLY A 13 -1.37 -2.73 12.30
N TYR A 14 -0.51 -1.85 11.79
CA TYR A 14 0.16 -2.13 10.51
C TYR A 14 1.05 -3.37 10.57
N SER A 15 1.89 -3.51 11.59
CA SER A 15 2.80 -4.65 11.73
C SER A 15 2.05 -5.97 11.90
N LYS A 16 0.87 -5.94 12.51
CA LYS A 16 0.02 -7.13 12.67
C LYS A 16 -0.40 -7.73 11.32
N TYR A 17 -0.65 -6.88 10.34
CA TYR A 17 -1.14 -7.29 9.01
C TYR A 17 -0.03 -7.40 7.97
N HIS A 18 1.23 -7.18 8.36
CA HIS A 18 2.39 -7.17 7.47
C HIS A 18 3.55 -7.95 8.07
N GLN A 19 3.34 -9.27 8.24
CA GLN A 19 4.34 -10.18 8.81
C GLN A 19 4.88 -11.17 7.79
N SER A 20 4.11 -11.46 6.75
CA SER A 20 4.47 -12.46 5.75
C SER A 20 5.60 -11.96 4.86
N ARG A 21 6.62 -12.79 4.70
CA ARG A 21 7.76 -12.50 3.86
C ARG A 21 7.38 -12.19 2.40
N PRO A 22 6.56 -13.04 1.73
CA PRO A 22 6.11 -12.72 0.38
C PRO A 22 5.38 -11.39 0.28
N ASN A 23 4.50 -11.09 1.24
CA ASN A 23 3.75 -9.85 1.25
C ASN A 23 4.67 -8.63 1.44
N LEU A 24 5.64 -8.74 2.35
CA LEU A 24 6.62 -7.67 2.60
C LEU A 24 7.47 -7.39 1.36
N LEU A 25 7.93 -8.45 0.68
CA LEU A 25 8.74 -8.32 -0.52
C LEU A 25 7.96 -7.74 -1.69
N LEU A 26 6.69 -8.13 -1.84
CA LEU A 26 5.83 -7.57 -2.87
C LEU A 26 5.53 -6.09 -2.60
N HIS A 27 5.24 -5.73 -1.35
CA HIS A 27 4.96 -4.34 -0.98
C HIS A 27 6.14 -3.41 -1.23
N ILE A 28 7.37 -3.84 -0.92
CA ILE A 28 8.55 -2.96 -1.08
C ILE A 28 8.81 -2.58 -2.55
N VAL A 29 8.32 -3.38 -3.49
CA VAL A 29 8.42 -3.12 -4.93
C VAL A 29 7.16 -2.40 -5.43
N LEU A 30 5.98 -2.86 -5.01
CA LEU A 30 4.72 -2.42 -5.59
C LEU A 30 4.21 -1.10 -5.03
N VAL A 31 4.56 -0.76 -3.78
CA VAL A 31 4.20 0.56 -3.24
C VAL A 31 4.91 1.67 -4.02
N PRO A 32 6.24 1.62 -4.24
CA PRO A 32 6.88 2.60 -5.12
C PRO A 32 6.29 2.64 -6.53
N ALA A 33 5.92 1.49 -7.09
CA ALA A 33 5.27 1.44 -8.40
C ALA A 33 3.93 2.17 -8.41
N PHE A 34 3.11 1.97 -7.37
CA PHE A 34 1.84 2.67 -7.21
C PHE A 34 2.06 4.19 -7.10
N LEU A 35 3.03 4.61 -6.30
CA LEU A 35 3.37 6.03 -6.14
C LEU A 35 3.85 6.64 -7.46
N ALA A 36 4.68 5.92 -8.20
CA ALA A 36 5.13 6.35 -9.53
C ALA A 36 3.96 6.48 -10.50
N GLY A 37 2.99 5.57 -10.45
CA GLY A 37 1.76 5.67 -11.22
C GLY A 37 0.95 6.90 -10.88
N ASN A 38 0.83 7.24 -9.60
CA ASN A 38 0.15 8.48 -9.16
C ASN A 38 0.82 9.73 -9.77
N VAL A 39 2.15 9.80 -9.66
CA VAL A 39 2.92 10.91 -10.25
C VAL A 39 2.75 10.93 -11.77
N GLY A 40 2.80 9.76 -12.40
CA GLY A 40 2.61 9.63 -13.85
C GLY A 40 1.27 10.15 -14.33
N VAL A 41 0.18 9.92 -13.60
CA VAL A 41 -1.14 10.47 -13.93
C VAL A 41 -1.11 12.00 -13.91
N VAL A 42 -0.51 12.59 -12.88
CA VAL A 42 -0.41 14.05 -12.78
C VAL A 42 0.41 14.63 -13.93
N VAL A 43 1.57 14.03 -14.21
CA VAL A 43 2.43 14.45 -15.33
C VAL A 43 1.69 14.31 -16.66
N ALA A 44 0.94 13.22 -16.85
CA ALA A 44 0.16 12.99 -18.07
C ALA A 44 -0.86 14.10 -18.32
N VAL A 45 -1.52 14.58 -17.26
CA VAL A 45 -2.47 15.69 -17.36
C VAL A 45 -1.77 16.96 -17.83
N PHE A 46 -0.62 17.31 -17.22
CA PHE A 46 0.14 18.50 -17.62
C PHE A 46 0.69 18.42 -19.04
N LEU A 47 1.13 17.22 -19.46
CA LEU A 47 1.67 17.01 -20.80
C LEU A 47 0.58 16.70 -21.84
N ARG A 48 -0.67 16.58 -21.41
CA ARG A 48 -1.80 16.15 -22.26
C ARG A 48 -1.52 14.82 -22.99
N SER A 49 -0.83 13.91 -22.29
CA SER A 49 -0.46 12.59 -22.82
C SER A 49 -1.43 11.53 -22.31
N TRP A 50 -2.37 11.11 -23.15
CA TRP A 50 -3.30 10.03 -22.78
C TRP A 50 -2.55 8.69 -22.68
N VAL A 51 -1.50 8.49 -23.47
CA VAL A 51 -0.70 7.25 -23.42
C VAL A 51 -0.04 7.10 -22.07
N LEU A 52 0.61 8.16 -21.58
CA LEU A 52 1.23 8.15 -20.25
C LEU A 52 0.16 7.98 -19.16
N GLY A 53 -0.99 8.63 -19.31
CA GLY A 53 -2.08 8.52 -18.36
C GLY A 53 -2.62 7.10 -18.23
N VAL A 54 -2.90 6.44 -19.37
CA VAL A 54 -3.38 5.06 -19.38
C VAL A 54 -2.33 4.10 -18.83
N ALA A 55 -1.08 4.25 -19.23
CA ALA A 55 0.01 3.42 -18.71
C ALA A 55 0.16 3.56 -17.19
N SER A 56 0.08 4.79 -16.68
CA SER A 56 0.18 5.08 -15.24
C SER A 56 -0.98 4.46 -14.46
N LEU A 57 -2.21 4.59 -14.97
CA LEU A 57 -3.38 3.95 -14.36
C LEU A 57 -3.27 2.44 -14.36
N ALA A 58 -2.74 1.86 -15.43
CA ALA A 58 -2.52 0.41 -15.51
C ALA A 58 -1.52 -0.06 -14.46
N VAL A 59 -0.42 0.68 -14.26
CA VAL A 59 0.57 0.38 -13.21
C VAL A 59 -0.08 0.44 -11.84
N MET A 60 -0.89 1.46 -11.56
CA MET A 60 -1.62 1.59 -10.30
C MET A 60 -2.56 0.41 -10.07
N ALA A 61 -3.34 0.05 -11.08
CA ALA A 61 -4.32 -1.04 -10.99
C ALA A 61 -3.63 -2.39 -10.72
N VAL A 62 -2.56 -2.69 -11.45
CA VAL A 62 -1.80 -3.94 -11.27
C VAL A 62 -1.15 -3.97 -9.89
N SER A 63 -0.52 -2.87 -9.48
CA SER A 63 0.09 -2.76 -8.16
C SER A 63 -0.94 -3.04 -7.06
N MET A 64 -2.11 -2.40 -7.12
CA MET A 64 -3.17 -2.60 -6.13
C MET A 64 -3.69 -4.03 -6.12
N ALA A 65 -3.93 -4.60 -7.29
CA ALA A 65 -4.44 -5.97 -7.40
C ALA A 65 -3.46 -6.98 -6.79
N VAL A 66 -2.18 -6.84 -7.08
CA VAL A 66 -1.16 -7.75 -6.56
C VAL A 66 -0.94 -7.54 -5.06
N GLN A 67 -0.90 -6.30 -4.60
CA GLN A 67 -0.79 -6.01 -3.16
C GLN A 67 -1.98 -6.59 -2.38
N GLY A 68 -3.20 -6.37 -2.88
CA GLY A 68 -4.39 -6.91 -2.24
C GLY A 68 -4.37 -8.44 -2.18
N ARG A 69 -3.97 -9.06 -3.29
CA ARG A 69 -3.87 -10.53 -3.36
C ARG A 69 -2.77 -11.07 -2.44
N SER A 70 -1.68 -10.35 -2.28
CA SER A 70 -0.55 -10.79 -1.44
C SER A 70 -0.91 -10.88 0.04
N HIS A 71 -1.94 -10.17 0.49
CA HIS A 71 -2.42 -10.25 1.87
C HIS A 71 -2.95 -11.64 2.24
N ARG A 72 -3.26 -12.50 1.27
CA ARG A 72 -3.63 -13.90 1.55
C ARG A 72 -2.51 -14.68 2.23
N HIS A 73 -1.27 -14.25 2.11
CA HIS A 73 -0.12 -14.88 2.77
C HIS A 73 -0.01 -14.49 4.25
N GLU A 74 -0.78 -13.49 4.69
CA GLU A 74 -0.76 -13.04 6.08
C GLU A 74 -1.59 -13.94 6.98
N VAL A 75 -1.11 -14.13 8.21
CA VAL A 75 -1.86 -14.86 9.25
C VAL A 75 -3.13 -14.10 9.63
N ASN A 76 -3.01 -12.78 9.69
CA ASN A 76 -4.14 -11.92 10.01
C ASN A 76 -4.67 -11.28 8.72
N PRO A 77 -5.90 -11.59 8.29
CA PRO A 77 -6.48 -10.95 7.13
C PRO A 77 -6.72 -9.47 7.38
N PRO A 78 -6.64 -8.63 6.35
CA PRO A 78 -6.87 -7.21 6.54
C PRO A 78 -8.30 -6.92 6.94
N GLU A 79 -8.50 -5.85 7.71
CA GLU A 79 -9.84 -5.39 8.06
C GLU A 79 -10.61 -4.99 6.79
N PRO A 80 -11.84 -5.45 6.61
CA PRO A 80 -12.65 -5.08 5.45
C PRO A 80 -12.85 -3.57 5.34
N PHE A 81 -12.95 -3.07 4.12
CA PHE A 81 -13.33 -1.68 3.90
C PHE A 81 -14.80 -1.48 4.26
N THR A 82 -15.10 -0.33 4.86
CA THR A 82 -16.49 0.01 5.26
C THR A 82 -17.28 0.67 4.12
N GLY A 83 -16.62 1.05 3.04
CA GLY A 83 -17.23 1.66 1.89
C GLY A 83 -16.18 2.25 0.95
N PRO A 84 -16.60 2.84 -0.20
CA PRO A 84 -15.65 3.39 -1.18
C PRO A 84 -14.75 4.49 -0.63
N ALA A 85 -15.30 5.42 0.15
CA ALA A 85 -14.52 6.51 0.75
C ALA A 85 -13.47 5.98 1.73
N ASN A 86 -13.83 4.99 2.54
CA ASN A 86 -12.91 4.33 3.47
C ASN A 86 -11.81 3.60 2.71
N ALA A 87 -12.16 2.88 1.63
CA ALA A 87 -11.21 2.16 0.82
C ALA A 87 -10.17 3.10 0.20
N ILE A 88 -10.64 4.18 -0.44
CA ILE A 88 -9.76 5.16 -1.08
C ILE A 88 -8.84 5.81 -0.04
N SER A 89 -9.39 6.25 1.08
CA SER A 89 -8.62 6.91 2.14
C SER A 89 -7.55 5.97 2.70
N ARG A 90 -7.92 4.72 2.99
CA ARG A 90 -6.98 3.73 3.54
C ARG A 90 -5.87 3.39 2.56
N ILE A 91 -6.21 3.22 1.29
CA ILE A 91 -5.22 2.89 0.24
C ILE A 91 -4.21 4.02 0.09
N PHE A 92 -4.68 5.26 -0.09
CA PHE A 92 -3.76 6.39 -0.31
C PHE A 92 -2.94 6.71 0.94
N LEU A 93 -3.53 6.62 2.13
CA LEU A 93 -2.77 6.79 3.37
C LEU A 93 -1.70 5.72 3.53
N GLU A 94 -2.01 4.48 3.24
CA GLU A 94 -1.04 3.40 3.33
C GLU A 94 0.12 3.62 2.37
N GLN A 95 -0.18 3.89 1.11
CA GLN A 95 0.85 3.96 0.08
C GLN A 95 1.77 5.17 0.26
N TRP A 96 1.22 6.32 0.64
CA TRP A 96 1.96 7.57 0.73
C TRP A 96 2.57 7.83 2.11
N ILE A 97 1.97 7.34 3.17
CA ILE A 97 2.37 7.68 4.54
C ILE A 97 2.73 6.44 5.35
N THR A 98 1.80 5.52 5.53
CA THR A 98 1.97 4.43 6.51
C THR A 98 3.06 3.45 6.10
N PHE A 99 3.07 2.99 4.85
CA PHE A 99 4.10 2.06 4.41
C PHE A 99 5.49 2.71 4.36
N PRO A 100 5.69 3.92 3.80
CA PRO A 100 6.98 4.59 3.88
C PRO A 100 7.46 4.77 5.33
N ARG A 101 6.56 5.13 6.24
CA ARG A 101 6.89 5.24 7.66
C ARG A 101 7.31 3.89 8.24
N PHE A 102 6.63 2.81 7.87
CA PHE A 102 6.96 1.45 8.32
C PHE A 102 8.36 1.05 7.88
N VAL A 103 8.75 1.39 6.66
CA VAL A 103 10.10 1.12 6.13
C VAL A 103 11.14 1.96 6.89
N ILE A 104 10.92 3.27 6.99
CA ILE A 104 11.87 4.21 7.59
C ILE A 104 12.07 3.93 9.09
N SER A 105 11.00 3.55 9.80
CA SER A 105 11.06 3.22 11.22
C SER A 105 11.79 1.90 11.53
N GLY A 106 12.13 1.13 10.50
CA GLY A 106 12.73 -0.20 10.66
C GLY A 106 11.70 -1.33 10.84
N GLY A 107 10.41 -1.02 10.82
CA GLY A 107 9.34 -2.02 10.98
C GLY A 107 9.35 -3.07 9.89
N TRP A 108 9.57 -2.67 8.63
CA TRP A 108 9.66 -3.58 7.51
C TRP A 108 10.81 -4.58 7.69
N SER A 109 11.99 -4.08 8.01
CA SER A 109 13.18 -4.94 8.22
C SER A 109 12.98 -5.89 9.39
N ARG A 110 12.42 -5.43 10.50
CA ARG A 110 12.14 -6.28 11.66
C ARG A 110 11.14 -7.38 11.33
N SER A 111 10.08 -7.04 10.61
CA SER A 111 9.07 -8.02 10.20
C SER A 111 9.65 -9.05 9.24
N LEU A 112 10.50 -8.62 8.30
CA LEU A 112 11.14 -9.50 7.33
C LEU A 112 12.07 -10.52 8.00
N GLN A 113 12.74 -10.13 9.09
CA GLN A 113 13.70 -10.97 9.82
C GLN A 113 13.03 -11.89 10.82
N GLN A 114 11.79 -11.65 11.20
CA GLN A 114 11.09 -12.50 12.15
C GLN A 114 10.77 -13.87 11.52
N PRO A 115 10.84 -14.97 12.32
CA PRO A 115 10.37 -16.26 11.84
C PRO A 115 8.87 -16.18 11.57
N PRO A 116 8.35 -16.98 10.59
CA PRO A 116 6.93 -17.01 10.31
C PRO A 116 6.14 -17.35 11.57
N SER A 117 5.00 -16.69 11.77
CA SER A 117 4.09 -17.03 12.85
C SER A 117 3.53 -18.44 12.63
N PRO A 118 3.43 -19.25 13.69
CA PRO A 118 2.87 -20.59 13.58
C PRO A 118 1.39 -20.57 13.19
#